data_369e11cff93f73a8bd1aa9f7df0045cd
#
_entry.id   369e11cff93f73a8bd1aa9f7df0045cd
#
_cell.length_a   1.000
_cell.length_b   1.000
_cell.length_c   1.000
_cell.angle_alpha   90.00
_cell.angle_beta   90.00
_cell.angle_gamma   90.00
#
_symmetry.space_group_name_H-M   'P 1'
#
loop_
_entity.id
_entity.type
_entity.pdbx_description
1 polymer ?
#
loop_
_entity_poly.entity_id
_entity_poly.type
_entity_poly.pdbx_seq_one_letter_code
_entity_poly.pdbx_strand_id
1 'polypeptide(L)'
;MSRIFSGKHYRITELTEQLLRLEYSESDYFEDGKTQIVRNREFPEVDFEVIDEKDRLEIVTSAFHLYYKKGPFSPQNLFIDTKNAFGDRWYYGEAYENLKGTASTLDGADGAIPLGDGVVSKNGFAVLDDSESFIFDENDEPFARPDKEIDLYFLGEGRDYLSALRDFYHLSGP
;
A
#
# COMPACT_ATOMS: atom_id res chain seq x y z
N MET A 1 9.89 18.56 1.08
CA MET A 1 10.76 17.47 1.58
C MET A 1 10.63 16.29 0.63
N SER A 2 11.65 15.45 0.44
CA SER A 2 11.47 14.29 -0.46
C SER A 2 10.48 13.31 0.19
N ARG A 3 9.52 12.84 -0.60
CA ARG A 3 8.50 11.86 -0.17
C ARG A 3 8.89 10.43 -0.54
N ILE A 4 10.01 10.27 -1.25
CA ILE A 4 10.51 8.98 -1.74
C ILE A 4 11.81 8.67 -1.04
N PHE A 5 11.85 7.53 -0.37
CA PHE A 5 13.01 6.99 0.33
C PHE A 5 13.41 5.68 -0.33
N SER A 6 14.56 5.66 -0.97
CA SER A 6 15.02 4.51 -1.74
C SER A 6 16.41 4.07 -1.31
N GLY A 7 16.69 2.80 -1.48
CA GLY A 7 17.99 2.18 -1.28
C GLY A 7 18.10 0.93 -2.15
N LYS A 8 19.07 0.09 -1.85
CA LYS A 8 19.21 -1.16 -2.57
C LYS A 8 17.97 -2.03 -2.37
N HIS A 9 17.27 -2.35 -3.47
CA HIS A 9 16.10 -3.21 -3.57
C HIS A 9 14.81 -2.68 -2.94
N TYR A 10 14.78 -1.49 -2.35
CA TYR A 10 13.53 -0.95 -1.80
C TYR A 10 13.27 0.48 -2.22
N ARG A 11 11.98 0.81 -2.29
CA ARG A 11 11.47 2.18 -2.39
C ARG A 11 10.24 2.32 -1.52
N ILE A 12 10.22 3.33 -0.66
CA ILE A 12 9.07 3.67 0.18
C ILE A 12 8.66 5.08 -0.14
N THR A 13 7.40 5.27 -0.51
CA THR A 13 6.84 6.57 -0.88
C THR A 13 5.71 6.93 0.07
N GLU A 14 5.84 8.07 0.71
CA GLU A 14 4.74 8.64 1.49
C GLU A 14 3.82 9.40 0.53
N LEU A 15 2.54 9.01 0.47
CA LEU A 15 1.53 9.59 -0.42
C LEU A 15 0.61 10.56 0.30
N THR A 16 0.07 10.15 1.46
CA THR A 16 -0.67 11.02 2.39
C THR A 16 -0.24 10.75 3.82
N GLU A 17 -0.72 11.50 4.80
CA GLU A 17 -0.49 11.20 6.22
C GLU A 17 -0.94 9.78 6.63
N GLN A 18 -1.77 9.13 5.82
CA GLN A 18 -2.43 7.85 6.08
C GLN A 18 -2.09 6.78 5.06
N LEU A 19 -1.45 7.14 3.94
CA LEU A 19 -1.20 6.27 2.80
C LEU A 19 0.28 6.20 2.44
N LEU A 20 0.83 4.97 2.46
CA LEU A 20 2.20 4.66 2.03
C LEU A 20 2.22 3.69 0.87
N ARG A 21 3.16 3.85 -0.06
CA ARG A 21 3.55 2.82 -1.01
C ARG A 21 4.85 2.16 -0.54
N LEU A 22 4.86 0.83 -0.51
CA LEU A 22 5.97 -0.01 -0.06
C LEU A 22 6.39 -0.92 -1.20
N GLU A 23 7.62 -0.77 -1.69
CA GLU A 23 8.11 -1.50 -2.85
C GLU A 23 9.41 -2.22 -2.52
N TYR A 24 9.54 -3.46 -3.04
CA TYR A 24 10.78 -4.22 -2.96
C TYR A 24 11.01 -5.00 -4.27
N SER A 25 12.20 -4.85 -4.86
CA SER A 25 12.58 -5.49 -6.11
C SER A 25 14.04 -5.92 -6.09
N GLU A 26 14.32 -7.18 -6.37
CA GLU A 26 15.70 -7.68 -6.48
C GLU A 26 16.49 -7.10 -7.66
N SER A 27 15.78 -6.62 -8.69
CA SER A 27 16.37 -5.97 -9.87
C SER A 27 16.58 -4.47 -9.71
N ASP A 28 16.12 -3.87 -8.61
CA ASP A 28 16.02 -2.40 -8.42
C ASP A 28 15.13 -1.70 -9.47
N TYR A 29 14.28 -2.45 -10.18
CA TYR A 29 13.24 -1.88 -11.03
C TYR A 29 11.98 -1.65 -10.20
N PHE A 30 11.38 -0.48 -10.36
CA PHE A 30 10.15 -0.06 -9.69
C PHE A 30 9.18 0.55 -10.69
N GLU A 31 7.98 0.00 -10.78
CA GLU A 31 6.99 0.43 -11.76
C GLU A 31 6.30 1.73 -11.35
N ASP A 32 6.37 2.74 -12.20
CA ASP A 32 5.73 4.05 -12.00
C ASP A 32 4.55 4.28 -12.95
N GLY A 33 4.34 3.40 -13.89
CA GLY A 33 3.21 3.45 -14.82
C GLY A 33 1.86 3.16 -14.16
N LYS A 34 0.82 3.32 -14.94
CA LYS A 34 -0.54 2.93 -14.52
C LYS A 34 -0.62 1.41 -14.42
N THR A 35 -1.27 0.92 -13.37
CA THR A 35 -1.56 -0.50 -13.21
C THR A 35 -3.06 -0.75 -13.32
N GLN A 36 -3.45 -2.03 -13.28
CA GLN A 36 -4.86 -2.42 -13.27
C GLN A 36 -5.63 -1.83 -12.08
N ILE A 37 -4.97 -1.65 -10.94
CA ILE A 37 -5.58 -1.15 -9.71
C ILE A 37 -5.27 0.34 -9.52
N VAL A 38 -4.03 0.76 -9.77
CA VAL A 38 -3.56 2.11 -9.45
C VAL A 38 -3.30 2.94 -10.70
N ARG A 39 -4.07 4.02 -10.85
CA ARG A 39 -4.02 4.93 -12.00
C ARG A 39 -3.38 6.27 -11.68
N ASN A 40 -3.41 6.70 -10.42
CA ASN A 40 -2.93 8.00 -9.99
C ASN A 40 -2.17 7.89 -8.67
N ARG A 41 -0.95 8.43 -8.62
CA ARG A 41 -0.11 8.49 -7.41
C ARG A 41 0.24 9.93 -7.01
N GLU A 42 -0.44 10.92 -7.63
CA GLU A 42 -0.24 12.33 -7.31
C GLU A 42 -1.14 12.75 -6.16
N PHE A 43 -0.54 13.04 -5.02
CA PHE A 43 -1.23 13.50 -3.82
C PHE A 43 -0.65 14.84 -3.37
N PRO A 44 -1.41 15.68 -2.64
CA PRO A 44 -0.88 16.89 -2.02
C PRO A 44 0.29 16.59 -1.09
N GLU A 45 1.20 17.55 -0.94
CA GLU A 45 2.27 17.43 0.06
C GLU A 45 1.68 17.43 1.47
N VAL A 46 2.27 16.62 2.34
CA VAL A 46 1.90 16.48 3.75
C VAL A 46 3.16 16.58 4.62
N ASP A 47 2.97 16.88 5.88
CA ASP A 47 4.05 16.96 6.87
C ASP A 47 4.31 15.58 7.49
N PHE A 48 5.59 15.23 7.60
CA PHE A 48 6.04 14.02 8.27
C PHE A 48 7.46 14.19 8.82
N GLU A 49 7.82 13.35 9.78
CA GLU A 49 9.18 13.25 10.29
C GLU A 49 9.84 11.99 9.73
N VAL A 50 11.14 12.03 9.47
CA VAL A 50 11.90 10.91 8.96
C VAL A 50 13.20 10.74 9.71
N ILE A 51 13.54 9.47 9.99
CA ILE A 51 14.87 9.04 10.41
C ILE A 51 15.37 8.07 9.34
N ASP A 52 16.33 8.50 8.54
CA ASP A 52 16.95 7.70 7.49
C ASP A 52 18.42 7.48 7.80
N GLU A 53 18.73 6.35 8.44
CA GLU A 53 20.08 5.92 8.81
C GLU A 53 20.58 4.80 7.88
N LYS A 54 21.81 4.39 8.08
CA LYS A 54 22.45 3.38 7.23
C LYS A 54 21.66 2.07 7.15
N ASP A 55 21.09 1.63 8.27
CA ASP A 55 20.44 0.31 8.43
C ASP A 55 18.96 0.37 8.78
N ARG A 56 18.41 1.58 8.95
CA ARG A 56 16.98 1.77 9.27
C ARG A 56 16.39 3.00 8.60
N LEU A 57 15.09 2.92 8.35
CA LEU A 57 14.23 4.01 7.94
C LEU A 57 13.02 4.03 8.88
N GLU A 58 12.70 5.19 9.43
CA GLU A 58 11.46 5.43 10.15
C GLU A 58 10.74 6.63 9.51
N ILE A 59 9.44 6.50 9.31
CA ILE A 59 8.58 7.59 8.81
C ILE A 59 7.44 7.76 9.81
N VAL A 60 7.29 8.98 10.28
CA VAL A 60 6.31 9.33 11.32
C VAL A 60 5.38 10.39 10.78
N THR A 61 4.11 10.05 10.64
CA THR A 61 3.04 10.98 10.27
C THR A 61 2.09 11.20 11.45
N SER A 62 1.01 11.92 11.24
CA SER A 62 -0.06 12.07 12.24
C SER A 62 -0.80 10.73 12.47
N ALA A 63 -0.87 9.85 11.46
CA ALA A 63 -1.67 8.62 11.46
C ALA A 63 -0.89 7.35 11.81
N PHE A 64 0.40 7.29 11.52
CA PHE A 64 1.19 6.07 11.73
C PHE A 64 2.67 6.35 12.03
N HIS A 65 3.39 5.29 12.44
CA HIS A 65 4.85 5.24 12.54
C HIS A 65 5.34 3.96 11.86
N LEU A 66 5.99 4.12 10.72
CA LEU A 66 6.65 3.03 10.00
C LEU A 66 8.04 2.79 10.60
N TYR A 67 8.35 1.51 10.80
CA TYR A 67 9.69 1.01 11.17
C TYR A 67 10.17 0.03 10.10
N TYR A 68 11.31 0.32 9.50
CA TYR A 68 11.92 -0.54 8.52
C TYR A 68 13.42 -0.67 8.78
N LYS A 69 13.85 -1.88 9.16
CA LYS A 69 15.26 -2.25 9.14
C LYS A 69 15.60 -2.73 7.74
N LYS A 70 16.40 -1.93 7.03
CA LYS A 70 16.69 -2.12 5.60
C LYS A 70 17.12 -3.53 5.26
N GLY A 71 16.49 -4.13 4.23
CA GLY A 71 16.69 -5.50 3.78
C GLY A 71 15.43 -6.09 3.13
N PRO A 72 15.40 -7.36 2.73
CA PRO A 72 14.19 -8.00 2.21
C PRO A 72 13.03 -7.87 3.18
N PHE A 73 11.84 -7.51 2.68
CA PHE A 73 10.66 -7.33 3.53
C PHE A 73 10.30 -8.61 4.29
N SER A 74 10.12 -8.47 5.58
CA SER A 74 9.72 -9.56 6.47
C SER A 74 8.99 -9.00 7.69
N PRO A 75 8.19 -9.78 8.43
CA PRO A 75 7.51 -9.30 9.63
C PRO A 75 8.48 -8.88 10.75
N GLN A 76 9.75 -9.30 10.70
CA GLN A 76 10.77 -8.93 11.69
C GLN A 76 11.44 -7.60 11.40
N ASN A 77 11.34 -7.08 10.17
CA ASN A 77 12.05 -5.86 9.80
C ASN A 77 11.18 -4.75 9.21
N LEU A 78 9.91 -5.03 8.88
CA LEU A 78 8.96 -4.05 8.37
C LEU A 78 7.63 -4.16 9.11
N PHE A 79 7.30 -3.12 9.86
CA PHE A 79 6.04 -3.01 10.55
C PHE A 79 5.62 -1.54 10.71
N ILE A 80 4.33 -1.33 10.92
CA ILE A 80 3.72 0.00 11.05
C ILE A 80 2.81 0.04 12.27
N ASP A 81 3.07 0.96 13.18
CA ASP A 81 2.17 1.30 14.28
C ASP A 81 1.16 2.34 13.83
N THR A 82 -0.12 2.02 13.87
CA THR A 82 -1.15 3.04 13.66
C THR A 82 -1.33 3.88 14.93
N LYS A 83 -1.50 5.19 14.77
CA LYS A 83 -1.64 6.14 15.88
C LYS A 83 -3.08 6.43 16.28
N ASN A 84 -4.04 5.82 15.60
CA ASN A 84 -5.44 6.00 15.94
C ASN A 84 -5.85 5.12 17.14
N ALA A 85 -6.91 5.51 17.86
CA ALA A 85 -7.33 4.86 19.10
C ALA A 85 -7.80 3.39 18.95
N PHE A 86 -7.95 2.91 17.72
CA PHE A 86 -8.46 1.58 17.39
C PHE A 86 -7.54 0.83 16.43
N GLY A 87 -6.36 1.40 16.14
CA GLY A 87 -5.42 0.80 15.22
C GLY A 87 -4.46 -0.12 15.96
N ASP A 88 -4.16 -1.20 15.29
CA ASP A 88 -3.19 -2.18 15.71
C ASP A 88 -1.85 -1.95 15.00
N ARG A 89 -0.86 -2.74 15.35
CA ARG A 89 0.38 -2.84 14.59
C ARG A 89 0.18 -3.77 13.41
N TRP A 90 0.55 -3.32 12.23
CA TRP A 90 0.70 -4.17 11.06
C TRP A 90 2.13 -4.68 10.96
N TYR A 91 2.30 -5.97 10.69
CA TYR A 91 3.56 -6.59 10.30
C TYR A 91 3.47 -7.06 8.86
N TYR A 92 4.54 -6.84 8.08
CA TYR A 92 4.60 -7.31 6.70
C TYR A 92 4.25 -8.81 6.59
N GLY A 93 3.30 -9.12 5.71
CA GLY A 93 2.87 -10.49 5.42
C GLY A 93 1.99 -11.16 6.47
N GLU A 94 1.65 -10.49 7.56
CA GLU A 94 0.71 -11.04 8.56
C GLU A 94 -0.75 -10.77 8.19
N ALA A 95 -1.59 -11.74 8.49
CA ALA A 95 -3.04 -11.64 8.27
C ALA A 95 -3.69 -10.65 9.26
N TYR A 96 -4.76 -10.00 8.83
CA TYR A 96 -5.56 -9.07 9.62
C TYR A 96 -7.06 -9.22 9.30
N GLU A 97 -7.93 -8.63 10.12
CA GLU A 97 -9.39 -8.77 9.98
C GLU A 97 -9.95 -7.78 8.94
N ASN A 98 -9.69 -8.06 7.65
CA ASN A 98 -10.26 -7.28 6.55
C ASN A 98 -11.79 -7.40 6.52
N LEU A 99 -12.50 -6.29 6.31
CA LEU A 99 -13.96 -6.27 6.26
C LEU A 99 -14.53 -6.85 4.97
N LYS A 100 -13.66 -7.16 4.01
CA LYS A 100 -14.05 -7.71 2.71
C LYS A 100 -14.94 -6.75 1.91
N GLY A 101 -15.58 -7.23 0.88
CA GLY A 101 -16.61 -6.46 0.16
C GLY A 101 -16.36 -6.32 -1.33
N THR A 102 -15.29 -6.93 -1.86
CA THR A 102 -15.03 -6.91 -3.31
C THR A 102 -15.43 -8.23 -3.95
N ALA A 103 -15.95 -8.14 -5.17
CA ALA A 103 -16.18 -9.29 -6.04
C ALA A 103 -15.96 -8.83 -7.49
N SER A 104 -15.20 -9.60 -8.26
CA SER A 104 -14.93 -9.26 -9.66
C SER A 104 -16.15 -9.48 -10.56
N THR A 105 -16.96 -10.48 -10.26
CA THR A 105 -18.21 -10.76 -10.98
C THR A 105 -19.18 -11.55 -10.12
N LEU A 106 -20.47 -11.43 -10.43
CA LEU A 106 -21.53 -12.27 -9.89
C LEU A 106 -22.05 -13.30 -10.94
N ASP A 107 -21.42 -13.37 -12.10
CA ASP A 107 -21.81 -14.29 -13.17
C ASP A 107 -21.69 -15.74 -12.69
N GLY A 108 -22.79 -16.50 -12.81
CA GLY A 108 -22.88 -17.86 -12.34
C GLY A 108 -22.98 -18.04 -10.82
N ALA A 109 -23.13 -16.96 -10.06
CA ALA A 109 -23.35 -17.05 -8.62
C ALA A 109 -24.76 -17.58 -8.32
N ASP A 110 -24.83 -18.65 -7.52
CA ASP A 110 -26.07 -19.22 -7.00
C ASP A 110 -26.01 -19.20 -5.45
N GLY A 111 -26.34 -18.04 -4.88
CA GLY A 111 -26.27 -17.80 -3.45
C GLY A 111 -25.02 -17.00 -3.04
N ALA A 112 -24.46 -17.32 -1.87
CA ALA A 112 -23.32 -16.62 -1.32
C ALA A 112 -22.02 -16.94 -2.07
N ILE A 113 -21.23 -15.90 -2.35
CA ILE A 113 -19.89 -16.04 -2.94
C ILE A 113 -18.82 -15.57 -1.92
N PRO A 114 -17.59 -16.11 -2.00
CA PRO A 114 -16.49 -15.56 -1.22
C PRO A 114 -16.16 -14.14 -1.71
N LEU A 115 -16.06 -13.20 -0.76
CA LEU A 115 -15.65 -11.82 -1.07
C LEU A 115 -14.14 -11.68 -0.88
N GLY A 116 -13.51 -10.95 -1.79
CA GLY A 116 -12.11 -10.54 -1.69
C GLY A 116 -11.89 -9.46 -0.63
N ASP A 117 -10.63 -9.15 -0.39
CA ASP A 117 -10.23 -8.10 0.54
C ASP A 117 -10.59 -6.72 -0.03
N GLY A 118 -11.06 -5.85 0.86
CA GLY A 118 -11.31 -4.45 0.59
C GLY A 118 -10.22 -3.56 1.22
N VAL A 119 -10.45 -2.26 1.14
CA VAL A 119 -9.49 -1.25 1.64
C VAL A 119 -9.75 -0.82 3.07
N VAL A 120 -10.55 -1.57 3.82
CA VAL A 120 -10.87 -1.29 5.23
C VAL A 120 -10.84 -2.56 6.08
N SER A 121 -10.53 -2.42 7.35
CA SER A 121 -10.46 -3.54 8.29
C SER A 121 -10.95 -3.15 9.69
N LYS A 122 -11.04 -4.13 10.57
CA LYS A 122 -11.29 -3.87 12.00
C LYS A 122 -10.03 -3.39 12.74
N ASN A 123 -8.86 -3.63 12.18
CA ASN A 123 -7.55 -3.30 12.78
C ASN A 123 -7.14 -1.85 12.55
N GLY A 124 -7.93 -1.05 11.82
CA GLY A 124 -7.65 0.37 11.55
C GLY A 124 -6.60 0.60 10.46
N PHE A 125 -6.28 -0.43 9.69
CA PHE A 125 -5.46 -0.34 8.50
C PHE A 125 -5.90 -1.38 7.46
N ALA A 126 -5.54 -1.18 6.21
CA ALA A 126 -5.64 -2.21 5.17
C ALA A 126 -4.41 -2.15 4.27
N VAL A 127 -4.16 -3.23 3.54
CA VAL A 127 -3.07 -3.32 2.57
C VAL A 127 -3.64 -3.73 1.23
N LEU A 128 -3.41 -2.89 0.24
CA LEU A 128 -3.72 -3.17 -1.15
C LEU A 128 -2.47 -3.74 -1.81
N ASP A 129 -2.55 -4.94 -2.36
CA ASP A 129 -1.46 -5.59 -3.07
C ASP A 129 -1.62 -5.38 -4.58
N ASP A 130 -0.70 -4.62 -5.17
CA ASP A 130 -0.66 -4.30 -6.60
C ASP A 130 0.45 -5.08 -7.34
N SER A 131 1.15 -5.97 -6.63
CA SER A 131 2.37 -6.65 -7.12
C SER A 131 2.15 -7.48 -8.39
N GLU A 132 0.98 -8.07 -8.57
CA GLU A 132 0.65 -8.92 -9.72
C GLU A 132 -0.26 -8.24 -10.75
N SER A 133 -0.60 -6.96 -10.55
CA SER A 133 -1.44 -6.21 -11.47
C SER A 133 -0.77 -6.01 -12.82
N PHE A 134 -1.56 -6.08 -13.90
CA PHE A 134 -1.10 -5.67 -15.21
C PHE A 134 -0.73 -4.20 -15.22
N ILE A 135 0.28 -3.86 -16.02
CA ILE A 135 0.69 -2.49 -16.30
C ILE A 135 0.05 -2.07 -17.63
N PHE A 136 -0.17 -0.78 -17.83
CA PHE A 136 -0.69 -0.25 -19.08
C PHE A 136 0.38 0.58 -19.79
N ASP A 137 0.55 0.34 -21.09
CA ASP A 137 1.43 1.13 -21.93
C ASP A 137 0.81 2.50 -22.33
N GLU A 138 1.49 3.25 -23.18
CA GLU A 138 1.03 4.56 -23.68
C GLU A 138 -0.26 4.49 -24.50
N ASN A 139 -0.65 3.32 -24.98
CA ASN A 139 -1.87 3.07 -25.74
C ASN A 139 -3.01 2.46 -24.87
N ASP A 140 -2.81 2.42 -23.55
CA ASP A 140 -3.69 1.74 -22.59
C ASP A 140 -3.83 0.22 -22.85
N GLU A 141 -2.82 -0.42 -23.49
CA GLU A 141 -2.79 -1.88 -23.68
C GLU A 141 -2.17 -2.55 -22.44
N PRO A 142 -2.82 -3.58 -21.86
CA PRO A 142 -2.31 -4.25 -20.67
C PRO A 142 -1.18 -5.23 -21.00
N PHE A 143 -0.14 -5.25 -20.17
CA PHE A 143 0.92 -6.27 -20.21
C PHE A 143 1.37 -6.67 -18.82
N ALA A 144 1.99 -7.85 -18.69
CA ALA A 144 2.49 -8.34 -17.42
C ALA A 144 3.71 -7.56 -16.96
N ARG A 145 3.89 -7.41 -15.65
CA ARG A 145 5.10 -6.82 -15.08
C ARG A 145 6.34 -7.60 -15.56
N PRO A 146 7.41 -6.89 -15.96
CA PRO A 146 8.62 -7.55 -16.47
C PRO A 146 9.37 -8.34 -15.40
N ASP A 147 9.31 -7.87 -14.16
CA ASP A 147 9.99 -8.45 -13.01
C ASP A 147 9.01 -8.76 -11.87
N LYS A 148 9.41 -9.68 -11.00
CA LYS A 148 8.70 -9.90 -9.74
C LYS A 148 9.12 -8.82 -8.76
N GLU A 149 8.18 -7.95 -8.43
CA GLU A 149 8.34 -6.93 -7.41
C GLU A 149 7.22 -7.02 -6.37
N ILE A 150 7.48 -6.50 -5.21
CA ILE A 150 6.45 -6.24 -4.20
C ILE A 150 6.03 -4.79 -4.37
N ASP A 151 4.73 -4.54 -4.50
CA ASP A 151 4.15 -3.20 -4.63
C ASP A 151 2.86 -3.14 -3.81
N LEU A 152 2.98 -2.63 -2.60
CA LEU A 152 1.90 -2.59 -1.62
C LEU A 152 1.53 -1.15 -1.29
N TYR A 153 0.25 -0.91 -1.05
CA TYR A 153 -0.27 0.34 -0.51
C TYR A 153 -0.86 0.08 0.88
N PHE A 154 -0.25 0.68 1.89
CA PHE A 154 -0.73 0.64 3.27
C PHE A 154 -1.65 1.82 3.51
N LEU A 155 -2.90 1.56 3.92
CA LEU A 155 -3.93 2.54 4.23
C LEU A 155 -4.18 2.52 5.75
N GLY A 156 -3.83 3.58 6.45
CA GLY A 156 -3.84 3.67 7.93
C GLY A 156 -4.87 4.65 8.50
N GLU A 157 -6.09 4.69 7.96
CA GLU A 157 -7.13 5.66 8.31
C GLU A 157 -7.90 5.33 9.59
N GLY A 158 -7.51 4.30 10.30
CA GLY A 158 -8.22 3.88 11.50
C GLY A 158 -9.62 3.38 11.19
N ARG A 159 -10.63 4.00 11.81
CA ARG A 159 -12.05 3.73 11.53
C ARG A 159 -12.70 4.79 10.65
N ASP A 160 -11.95 5.70 10.09
CA ASP A 160 -12.45 6.61 9.06
C ASP A 160 -12.48 5.90 7.69
N TYR A 161 -13.41 4.97 7.57
CA TYR A 161 -13.59 4.17 6.35
C TYR A 161 -13.90 5.01 5.11
N LEU A 162 -14.49 6.19 5.28
CA LEU A 162 -14.76 7.09 4.16
C LEU A 162 -13.47 7.75 3.65
N SER A 163 -12.52 8.04 4.53
CA SER A 163 -11.21 8.54 4.14
C SER A 163 -10.44 7.47 3.36
N ALA A 164 -10.42 6.22 3.85
CA ALA A 164 -9.81 5.08 3.15
C ALA A 164 -10.37 4.90 1.73
N LEU A 165 -11.70 4.96 1.59
CA LEU A 165 -12.35 4.87 0.28
C LEU A 165 -12.01 6.06 -0.61
N ARG A 166 -11.88 7.27 -0.07
CA ARG A 166 -11.50 8.47 -0.83
C ARG A 166 -10.08 8.33 -1.38
N ASP A 167 -9.13 7.92 -0.54
CA ASP A 167 -7.74 7.71 -0.96
C ASP A 167 -7.63 6.58 -1.98
N PHE A 168 -8.40 5.51 -1.79
CA PHE A 168 -8.47 4.42 -2.78
C PHE A 168 -9.05 4.89 -4.12
N TYR A 169 -10.15 5.65 -4.13
CA TYR A 169 -10.71 6.19 -5.37
C TYR A 169 -9.76 7.17 -6.05
N HIS A 170 -8.97 7.92 -5.29
CA HIS A 170 -7.94 8.78 -5.86
C HIS A 170 -6.82 7.98 -6.51
N LEU A 171 -6.37 6.88 -5.87
CA LEU A 171 -5.40 5.94 -6.43
C LEU A 171 -5.92 5.25 -7.69
N SER A 172 -7.13 4.69 -7.63
CA SER A 172 -7.67 3.84 -8.70
C SER A 172 -8.19 4.64 -9.90
N GLY A 173 -8.39 5.95 -9.72
CA GLY A 173 -9.03 6.82 -10.70
C GLY A 173 -10.56 6.69 -10.71
N PRO A 174 -11.24 7.59 -11.42
CA PRO A 174 -12.69 7.54 -11.60
C PRO A 174 -13.12 6.44 -12.56
#